data_5924705e2227ffd802ebb89121eac2b3
#
_entry.id   5924705e2227ffd802ebb89121eac2b3
#
_cell.length_a   1.000
_cell.length_b   1.000
_cell.length_c   1.000
_cell.angle_alpha   90.00
_cell.angle_beta   90.00
_cell.angle_gamma   90.00
#
_symmetry.space_group_name_H-M   'P 1'
#
loop_
_entity.id
_entity.type
_entity.pdbx_description
1 polymer ?
#
loop_
_entity_poly.entity_id
_entity_poly.type
_entity_poly.pdbx_seq_one_letter_code
_entity_poly.pdbx_strand_id
1 'polypeptide(L)'
;LLKMRAQLEMLRTADGNRFNLVELPLPDPVYDPEDGSRLPATYSNYLVLNDTIFMPTYACPEKDILACHTVKIAFPNHTVVPVDCRTLLRQHGSLHCATMQIPKGILNIV
;
A
#
# COMPACT_ATOMS: atom_id res chain seq x y z
N LEU A 1 11.47 5.87 12.70
CA LEU A 1 10.20 5.14 12.83
C LEU A 1 9.60 5.28 14.24
N LEU A 2 10.35 5.07 15.35
CA LEU A 2 9.82 5.15 16.73
C LEU A 2 9.20 6.51 17.06
N LYS A 3 9.85 7.62 16.68
CA LYS A 3 9.29 8.98 16.87
C LYS A 3 8.00 9.20 16.08
N MET A 4 7.94 8.71 14.85
CA MET A 4 6.75 8.76 14.00
C MET A 4 5.59 7.98 14.64
N ARG A 5 5.85 6.77 15.12
CA ARG A 5 4.84 5.96 15.81
C ARG A 5 4.28 6.69 17.02
N ALA A 6 5.15 7.23 17.89
CA ALA A 6 4.72 7.98 19.06
C ALA A 6 3.83 9.19 18.68
N GLN A 7 4.14 9.89 17.59
CA GLN A 7 3.30 10.99 17.09
C GLN A 7 1.94 10.50 16.61
N LEU A 8 1.91 9.39 15.84
CA LEU A 8 0.66 8.78 15.35
C LEU A 8 -0.24 8.31 16.51
N GLU A 9 0.33 7.76 17.56
CA GLU A 9 -0.40 7.32 18.77
C GLU A 9 -1.05 8.48 19.54
N MET A 10 -0.58 9.71 19.32
CA MET A 10 -1.16 10.92 19.90
C MET A 10 -2.34 11.47 19.10
N LEU A 11 -2.47 11.11 17.83
CA LEU A 11 -3.56 11.58 16.99
C LEU A 11 -4.92 11.06 17.48
N ARG A 12 -5.96 11.85 17.23
CA ARG A 12 -7.33 11.53 17.61
C ARG A 12 -8.26 11.75 16.41
N THR A 13 -9.31 10.94 16.34
CA THR A 13 -10.43 11.16 15.44
C THR A 13 -11.21 12.41 15.88
N ALA A 14 -12.14 12.87 15.04
CA ALA A 14 -13.04 13.98 15.38
C ALA A 14 -13.83 13.72 16.67
N ASP A 15 -14.13 12.45 16.98
CA ASP A 15 -14.85 12.04 18.19
C ASP A 15 -13.93 11.84 19.40
N GLY A 16 -12.64 12.19 19.29
CA GLY A 16 -11.65 12.08 20.36
C GLY A 16 -11.05 10.69 20.59
N ASN A 17 -11.42 9.70 19.78
CA ASN A 17 -10.91 8.33 19.88
C ASN A 17 -9.49 8.21 19.32
N ARG A 18 -8.75 7.18 19.74
CA ARG A 18 -7.46 6.84 19.14
C ARG A 18 -7.66 6.17 17.78
N PHE A 19 -6.73 6.42 16.85
CA PHE A 19 -6.66 5.64 15.63
C PHE A 19 -6.16 4.22 15.92
N ASN A 20 -6.71 3.26 15.19
CA ASN A 20 -6.20 1.90 15.18
C ASN A 20 -5.02 1.84 14.19
N LEU A 21 -3.80 1.67 14.70
CA LEU A 21 -2.60 1.66 13.90
C LEU A 21 -2.27 0.24 13.45
N VAL A 22 -2.13 0.03 12.15
CA VAL A 22 -1.75 -1.24 11.54
C VAL A 22 -0.41 -1.07 10.84
N GLU A 23 0.60 -1.80 11.28
CA GLU A 23 1.95 -1.72 10.75
C GLU A 23 2.10 -2.64 9.52
N LEU A 24 2.48 -2.06 8.38
CA LEU A 24 2.87 -2.82 7.20
C LEU A 24 4.37 -3.17 7.26
N PRO A 25 4.76 -4.36 6.82
CA PRO A 25 6.18 -4.69 6.65
C PRO A 25 6.82 -3.79 5.58
N LEU A 26 8.14 -3.73 5.58
CA LEU A 26 8.90 -3.14 4.47
C LEU A 26 9.39 -4.27 3.56
N PRO A 27 9.26 -4.13 2.22
CA PRO A 27 9.86 -5.10 1.30
C PRO A 27 11.38 -5.05 1.37
N ASP A 28 12.03 -6.06 0.82
CA ASP A 28 13.46 -5.99 0.59
C ASP A 28 13.79 -4.86 -0.39
N PRO A 29 14.97 -4.23 -0.28
CA PRO A 29 15.37 -3.20 -1.22
C PRO A 29 15.37 -3.72 -2.65
N VAL A 30 14.71 -2.98 -3.54
CA VAL A 30 14.72 -3.25 -4.98
C VAL A 30 15.60 -2.21 -5.66
N TYR A 31 16.47 -2.65 -6.55
CA TYR A 31 17.40 -1.79 -7.27
C TYR A 31 17.14 -1.84 -8.77
N ASP A 32 17.33 -0.71 -9.45
CA ASP A 32 17.28 -0.65 -10.90
C ASP A 32 18.47 -1.43 -11.49
N PRO A 33 18.24 -2.37 -12.41
CA PRO A 33 19.32 -3.16 -13.01
C PRO A 33 20.22 -2.35 -13.97
N GLU A 34 19.76 -1.18 -14.41
CA GLU A 34 20.51 -0.35 -15.37
C GLU A 34 21.52 0.58 -14.67
N ASP A 35 21.11 1.26 -13.59
CA ASP A 35 21.95 2.25 -12.91
C ASP A 35 22.26 1.91 -11.46
N GLY A 36 21.67 0.83 -10.92
CA GLY A 36 21.85 0.40 -9.53
C GLY A 36 21.19 1.29 -8.49
N SER A 37 20.37 2.26 -8.89
CA SER A 37 19.64 3.12 -7.97
C SER A 37 18.59 2.35 -7.20
N ARG A 38 18.32 2.75 -5.95
CA ARG A 38 17.28 2.13 -5.13
C ARG A 38 15.90 2.62 -5.58
N LEU A 39 15.02 1.67 -5.91
CA LEU A 39 13.64 1.93 -6.30
C LEU A 39 12.70 2.04 -5.09
N PRO A 40 11.61 2.81 -5.20
CA PRO A 40 10.72 3.15 -4.08
C PRO A 40 9.69 2.04 -3.77
N ALA A 41 10.14 0.82 -3.52
CA ALA A 41 9.27 -0.29 -3.15
C ALA A 41 8.65 -0.07 -1.77
N THR A 42 7.33 -0.11 -1.69
CA THR A 42 6.58 0.01 -0.43
C THR A 42 5.20 -0.62 -0.54
N TYR A 43 4.79 -1.38 0.47
CA TYR A 43 3.45 -1.96 0.55
C TYR A 43 2.35 -0.94 0.84
N SER A 44 2.69 0.26 1.28
CA SER A 44 1.71 1.35 1.47
C SER A 44 1.19 1.92 0.14
N ASN A 45 1.76 1.52 -0.99
CA ASN A 45 1.31 1.92 -2.34
C ASN A 45 0.21 1.00 -2.90
N TYR A 46 -0.66 0.49 -2.04
CA TYR A 46 -1.82 -0.31 -2.45
C TYR A 46 -2.95 0.57 -2.97
N LEU A 47 -3.82 -0.02 -3.81
CA LEU A 47 -5.00 0.63 -4.37
C LEU A 47 -6.26 0.00 -3.78
N VAL A 48 -7.16 0.84 -3.27
CA VAL A 48 -8.52 0.43 -2.91
C VAL A 48 -9.45 0.76 -4.07
N LEU A 49 -10.07 -0.27 -4.63
CA LEU A 49 -11.04 -0.13 -5.72
C LEU A 49 -12.32 -0.89 -5.34
N ASN A 50 -13.36 -0.16 -4.96
CA ASN A 50 -14.61 -0.71 -4.42
C ASN A 50 -14.31 -1.71 -3.28
N ASP A 51 -14.72 -2.98 -3.42
CA ASP A 51 -14.55 -4.03 -2.41
C ASP A 51 -13.23 -4.83 -2.57
N THR A 52 -12.31 -4.31 -3.38
CA THR A 52 -11.03 -4.98 -3.67
C THR A 52 -9.85 -4.07 -3.35
N ILE A 53 -8.83 -4.65 -2.73
CA ILE A 53 -7.54 -4.01 -2.52
C ILE A 53 -6.50 -4.71 -3.40
N PHE A 54 -5.92 -3.96 -4.32
CA PHE A 54 -4.78 -4.41 -5.10
C PHE A 54 -3.50 -4.09 -4.33
N MET A 55 -2.78 -5.15 -3.95
CA MET A 55 -1.60 -5.04 -3.11
C MET A 55 -0.33 -5.18 -3.95
N PRO A 56 0.56 -4.18 -4.00
CA PRO A 56 1.80 -4.32 -4.74
C PRO A 56 2.68 -5.40 -4.11
N THR A 57 3.31 -6.21 -4.95
CA THR A 57 4.31 -7.21 -4.55
C THR A 57 5.63 -6.98 -5.28
N TYR A 58 6.72 -7.42 -4.67
CA TYR A 58 8.07 -7.07 -5.11
C TYR A 58 9.03 -8.27 -5.16
N ALA A 59 8.49 -9.47 -5.37
CA ALA A 59 9.23 -10.74 -5.35
C ALA A 59 9.93 -11.03 -4.00
N CYS A 60 9.29 -10.62 -2.90
CA CYS A 60 9.68 -10.92 -1.53
C CYS A 60 8.62 -11.84 -0.90
N PRO A 61 8.55 -13.13 -1.21
CA PRO A 61 7.38 -13.98 -0.94
C PRO A 61 6.86 -13.91 0.49
N GLU A 62 7.74 -13.99 1.48
CA GLU A 62 7.35 -13.93 2.89
C GLU A 62 6.75 -12.57 3.27
N LYS A 63 7.38 -11.48 2.84
CA LYS A 63 6.92 -10.11 3.12
C LYS A 63 5.70 -9.74 2.30
N ASP A 64 5.62 -10.18 1.05
CA ASP A 64 4.46 -9.99 0.18
C ASP A 64 3.21 -10.65 0.80
N ILE A 65 3.33 -11.89 1.29
CA ILE A 65 2.25 -12.60 1.98
C ILE A 65 1.88 -11.88 3.28
N LEU A 66 2.87 -11.51 4.09
CA LEU A 66 2.63 -10.81 5.35
C LEU A 66 1.92 -9.48 5.12
N ALA A 67 2.31 -8.71 4.10
CA ALA A 67 1.66 -7.46 3.75
C ALA A 67 0.19 -7.65 3.33
N CYS A 68 -0.10 -8.66 2.51
CA CYS A 68 -1.47 -9.01 2.13
C CYS A 68 -2.33 -9.40 3.34
N HIS A 69 -1.79 -10.22 4.24
CA HIS A 69 -2.49 -10.60 5.47
C HIS A 69 -2.75 -9.39 6.38
N THR A 70 -1.76 -8.53 6.54
CA THR A 70 -1.87 -7.32 7.38
C THR A 70 -2.96 -6.38 6.87
N VAL A 71 -3.00 -6.15 5.55
CA VAL A 71 -4.04 -5.33 4.93
C VAL A 71 -5.40 -6.00 5.04
N LYS A 72 -5.49 -7.32 4.91
CA LYS A 72 -6.76 -8.05 5.11
C LYS A 72 -7.32 -7.90 6.52
N ILE A 73 -6.46 -7.82 7.54
CA ILE A 73 -6.88 -7.55 8.93
C ILE A 73 -7.46 -6.13 9.04
N ALA A 74 -6.82 -5.15 8.40
CA ALA A 74 -7.29 -3.75 8.40
C ALA A 74 -8.59 -3.56 7.62
N PHE A 75 -8.81 -4.37 6.58
CA PHE A 75 -9.96 -4.30 5.67
C PHE A 75 -10.66 -5.68 5.57
N PRO A 76 -11.33 -6.14 6.63
CA PRO A 76 -11.85 -7.51 6.70
C PRO A 76 -12.91 -7.83 5.63
N ASN A 77 -13.62 -6.82 5.12
CA ASN A 77 -14.68 -6.99 4.12
C ASN A 77 -14.20 -6.87 2.67
N HIS A 78 -12.89 -6.58 2.45
CA HIS A 78 -12.33 -6.45 1.11
C HIS A 78 -11.61 -7.72 0.66
N THR A 79 -11.62 -7.97 -0.64
CA THR A 79 -10.75 -8.97 -1.26
C THR A 79 -9.36 -8.35 -1.47
N VAL A 80 -8.30 -9.05 -1.10
CA VAL A 80 -6.92 -8.59 -1.35
C VAL A 80 -6.35 -9.38 -2.52
N VAL A 81 -5.90 -8.66 -3.55
CA VAL A 81 -5.32 -9.22 -4.78
C VAL A 81 -3.87 -8.75 -4.91
N PRO A 82 -2.89 -9.64 -4.84
CA PRO A 82 -1.49 -9.29 -5.05
C PRO A 82 -1.22 -8.98 -6.54
N VAL A 83 -0.41 -7.96 -6.79
CA VAL A 83 0.00 -7.52 -8.13
C VAL A 83 1.50 -7.30 -8.15
N ASP A 84 2.23 -8.00 -9.03
CA ASP A 84 3.66 -7.78 -9.20
C ASP A 84 3.93 -6.40 -9.81
N CYS A 85 4.56 -5.52 -9.03
CA CYS A 85 4.81 -4.14 -9.39
C CYS A 85 6.29 -3.82 -9.70
N ARG A 86 7.14 -4.83 -9.85
CA ARG A 86 8.58 -4.62 -10.14
C ARG A 86 8.81 -3.79 -11.39
N THR A 87 8.02 -4.01 -12.44
CA THR A 87 8.11 -3.21 -13.67
C THR A 87 7.67 -1.75 -13.44
N LEU A 88 6.61 -1.53 -12.64
CA LEU A 88 6.14 -0.19 -12.33
C LEU A 88 7.15 0.63 -11.53
N LEU A 89 7.97 -0.02 -10.68
CA LEU A 89 8.98 0.68 -9.90
C LEU A 89 9.99 1.44 -10.74
N ARG A 90 10.29 0.98 -11.96
CA ARG A 90 11.28 1.60 -12.86
C ARG A 90 10.92 3.04 -13.25
N GLN A 91 9.66 3.43 -13.14
CA GLN A 91 9.22 4.82 -13.31
C GLN A 91 9.23 5.63 -11.99
N HIS A 92 9.89 5.13 -10.93
CA HIS A 92 9.97 5.73 -9.60
C HIS A 92 8.62 5.90 -8.88
N GLY A 93 7.64 5.03 -9.20
CA GLY A 93 6.34 4.90 -8.55
C GLY A 93 5.96 3.44 -8.42
N SER A 94 4.80 3.14 -7.84
CA SER A 94 4.28 1.78 -7.75
C SER A 94 2.80 1.76 -8.14
N LEU A 95 2.02 0.83 -7.62
CA LEU A 95 0.66 0.54 -8.07
C LEU A 95 -0.28 1.75 -7.99
N HIS A 96 -0.43 2.35 -6.81
CA HIS A 96 -1.31 3.51 -6.61
C HIS A 96 -0.85 4.72 -7.42
N CYS A 97 0.47 4.93 -7.55
CA CYS A 97 1.04 6.03 -8.32
C CYS A 97 0.67 5.96 -9.82
N ALA A 98 0.39 4.78 -10.35
CA ALA A 98 -0.03 4.57 -11.74
C ALA A 98 -1.55 4.72 -11.95
N THR A 99 -2.30 5.13 -10.93
CA THR A 99 -3.77 5.18 -10.94
C THR A 99 -4.31 6.57 -10.65
N MET A 100 -5.57 6.79 -11.04
CA MET A 100 -6.37 7.96 -10.69
C MET A 100 -7.64 7.49 -10.02
N GLN A 101 -7.93 7.98 -8.81
CA GLN A 101 -9.18 7.65 -8.11
C GLN A 101 -10.29 8.63 -8.48
N ILE A 102 -11.43 8.09 -8.89
CA ILE A 102 -12.62 8.87 -9.22
C ILE A 102 -13.75 8.37 -8.31
N PRO A 103 -14.34 9.20 -7.46
CA PRO A 103 -15.43 8.80 -6.59
C PRO A 103 -16.62 8.26 -7.37
N LYS A 104 -17.29 7.26 -6.80
CA LYS A 104 -18.51 6.68 -7.38
C LYS A 104 -19.58 7.75 -7.60
N GLY A 105 -20.19 7.76 -8.78
CA GLY A 105 -21.28 8.67 -9.14
C GLY A 105 -20.83 9.99 -9.79
N ILE A 106 -19.53 10.25 -9.92
CA ILE A 106 -19.03 11.44 -10.65
C ILE A 106 -18.99 11.20 -12.15
N LEU A 107 -18.61 10.00 -12.60
CA LEU A 107 -18.65 9.64 -14.01
C LEU A 107 -19.94 8.90 -14.32
N ASN A 108 -20.74 9.47 -15.21
CA ASN A 108 -21.82 8.74 -15.91
C ASN A 108 -21.15 7.87 -16.98
N ILE A 109 -20.66 6.72 -16.59
CA ILE A 109 -20.21 5.72 -17.57
C ILE A 109 -21.46 5.09 -18.16
N VAL A 110 -21.77 5.51 -19.34
CA VAL A 110 -22.87 4.97 -20.15
C VAL A 110 -22.46 3.63 -20.69
#